data_0d5b2a4c07985fde38910a1b5040c123
#
_entry.id   0d5b2a4c07985fde38910a1b5040c123
#
_cell.length_a   1.000
_cell.length_b   1.000
_cell.length_c   1.000
_cell.angle_alpha   90.00
_cell.angle_beta   90.00
_cell.angle_gamma   90.00
#
_symmetry.space_group_name_H-M   'P 1'
#
loop_
_entity.id
_entity.type
_entity.pdbx_description
1 polymer ?
#
loop_
_entity_poly.entity_id
_entity_poly.type
_entity_poly.pdbx_seq_one_letter_code
_entity_poly.pdbx_strand_id
1 'polypeptide(L)'
;KRRKIKFVQADILNLDEIKSYIKEAKVVHHLAGITNVAYVKKESNPGQDENIKKVAIEGTENVLKSMNDNATIVFPSTHVVFEGLKKPKKNVDENEKTSTFLAYSSSKVVNENQIINSGKKYAIFRLGSVYGFSTDTMRMNIMPNLFSKIASQNGTIKLFGGGVQFKSLVPLIDVARCFKFVEESKKFNNGIYNLTKENTTVKEVALICKKINPELKIIETNDEVPNKGYTLSNKKLLDTGFEFVNNLETCIEEMITKWSYEKFDKNLEYTFKGVR
;
A
#
# COMPACT_ATOMS: atom_id res chain seq x y z
N LYS A 1 7.98 18.37 23.78
CA LYS A 1 7.11 17.55 24.66
C LYS A 1 6.79 16.27 23.91
N ARG A 2 7.27 15.08 24.39
CA ARG A 2 6.82 13.79 23.88
C ARG A 2 5.32 13.69 24.19
N ARG A 3 4.47 13.57 23.15
CA ARG A 3 3.06 13.26 23.33
C ARG A 3 2.97 11.88 24.01
N LYS A 4 2.22 11.75 25.09
CA LYS A 4 1.95 10.46 25.72
C LYS A 4 1.07 9.66 24.76
N ILE A 5 1.59 8.53 24.25
CA ILE A 5 0.81 7.57 23.48
C ILE A 5 0.09 6.67 24.48
N LYS A 6 -1.23 6.54 24.35
CA LYS A 6 -2.03 5.56 25.06
C LYS A 6 -2.33 4.41 24.11
N PHE A 7 -1.83 3.23 24.42
CA PHE A 7 -2.19 2.00 23.72
C PHE A 7 -3.45 1.40 24.34
N VAL A 8 -4.40 0.98 23.49
CA VAL A 8 -5.62 0.26 23.88
C VAL A 8 -5.84 -0.84 22.86
N GLN A 9 -6.01 -2.07 23.34
CA GLN A 9 -6.44 -3.19 22.51
C GLN A 9 -7.96 -3.12 22.36
N ALA A 10 -8.45 -3.14 21.14
CA ALA A 10 -9.88 -3.11 20.82
C ALA A 10 -10.15 -3.75 19.46
N ASP A 11 -11.33 -4.32 19.28
CA ASP A 11 -11.80 -4.89 18.02
C ASP A 11 -12.74 -3.88 17.31
N ILE A 12 -12.44 -3.53 16.06
CA ILE A 12 -13.30 -2.64 15.28
C ILE A 12 -14.68 -3.22 14.97
N LEU A 13 -14.86 -4.53 15.10
CA LEU A 13 -16.18 -5.18 15.00
C LEU A 13 -17.04 -4.94 16.25
N ASN A 14 -16.45 -4.50 17.37
CA ASN A 14 -17.16 -4.18 18.60
C ASN A 14 -17.33 -2.65 18.73
N LEU A 15 -18.50 -2.16 18.37
CA LEU A 15 -18.83 -0.72 18.38
C LEU A 15 -18.62 -0.08 19.76
N ASP A 16 -19.09 -0.74 20.84
CA ASP A 16 -19.05 -0.18 22.18
C ASP A 16 -17.62 -0.06 22.69
N GLU A 17 -16.77 -1.01 22.31
CA GLU A 17 -15.37 -1.05 22.69
C GLU A 17 -14.59 0.13 22.09
N ILE A 18 -14.79 0.42 20.79
CA ILE A 18 -14.05 1.50 20.11
C ILE A 18 -14.63 2.88 20.36
N LYS A 19 -15.95 3.00 20.54
CA LYS A 19 -16.66 4.27 20.64
C LYS A 19 -16.13 5.17 21.77
N SER A 20 -15.80 4.58 22.92
CA SER A 20 -15.29 5.35 24.08
C SER A 20 -13.94 6.02 23.80
N TYR A 21 -13.14 5.48 22.86
CA TYR A 21 -11.80 5.96 22.54
C TYR A 21 -11.76 6.97 21.40
N ILE A 22 -12.68 6.87 20.44
CA ILE A 22 -12.60 7.70 19.22
C ILE A 22 -13.65 8.82 19.13
N LYS A 23 -14.67 8.82 20.00
CA LYS A 23 -15.73 9.84 20.00
C LYS A 23 -15.24 11.29 20.18
N GLU A 24 -14.11 11.49 20.87
CA GLU A 24 -13.51 12.80 21.08
C GLU A 24 -12.33 13.09 20.14
N ALA A 25 -12.01 12.15 19.24
CA ALA A 25 -10.91 12.32 18.31
C ALA A 25 -11.22 13.41 17.28
N LYS A 26 -10.25 14.26 16.98
CA LYS A 26 -10.33 15.26 15.90
C LYS A 26 -9.97 14.65 14.55
N VAL A 27 -9.05 13.69 14.55
CA VAL A 27 -8.62 12.93 13.37
C VAL A 27 -8.57 11.45 13.73
N VAL A 28 -9.13 10.63 12.90
CA VAL A 28 -9.09 9.16 13.01
C VAL A 28 -8.37 8.59 11.81
N HIS A 29 -7.19 8.00 12.04
CA HIS A 29 -6.49 7.22 11.03
C HIS A 29 -7.03 5.79 11.06
N HIS A 30 -7.93 5.46 10.13
CA HIS A 30 -8.54 4.14 10.06
C HIS A 30 -7.64 3.16 9.30
N LEU A 31 -6.64 2.60 10.00
CA LEU A 31 -5.65 1.68 9.45
C LEU A 31 -6.02 0.20 9.67
N ALA A 32 -7.00 -0.07 10.55
CA ALA A 32 -7.41 -1.42 10.86
C ALA A 32 -8.05 -2.12 9.65
N GLY A 33 -7.65 -3.37 9.42
CA GLY A 33 -8.17 -4.19 8.33
C GLY A 33 -7.28 -5.39 8.04
N ILE A 34 -7.81 -6.37 7.32
CA ILE A 34 -7.06 -7.56 6.91
C ILE A 34 -6.31 -7.25 5.62
N THR A 35 -4.98 -7.37 5.65
CA THR A 35 -4.10 -7.07 4.51
C THR A 35 -3.31 -8.28 4.00
N ASN A 36 -3.36 -9.41 4.70
CA ASN A 36 -2.84 -10.68 4.20
C ASN A 36 -3.91 -11.33 3.31
N VAL A 37 -3.87 -11.03 2.03
CA VAL A 37 -4.93 -11.30 1.07
C VAL A 37 -4.35 -11.99 -0.18
N ALA A 38 -5.22 -12.70 -0.94
CA ALA A 38 -4.86 -13.26 -2.22
C ALA A 38 -4.41 -12.15 -3.21
N TYR A 39 -3.43 -12.46 -4.04
CA TYR A 39 -2.97 -11.56 -5.11
C TYR A 39 -3.59 -11.89 -6.47
N VAL A 40 -4.07 -13.12 -6.61
CA VAL A 40 -4.72 -13.62 -7.80
C VAL A 40 -5.95 -14.42 -7.41
N LYS A 41 -6.98 -14.44 -8.28
CA LYS A 41 -8.24 -15.11 -7.99
C LYS A 41 -8.10 -16.61 -7.65
N LYS A 42 -7.09 -17.28 -8.18
CA LYS A 42 -6.80 -18.71 -7.89
C LYS A 42 -6.40 -18.98 -6.43
N GLU A 43 -5.94 -17.94 -5.72
CA GLU A 43 -5.53 -18.02 -4.32
C GLU A 43 -6.66 -17.61 -3.36
N SER A 44 -7.79 -17.15 -3.88
CA SER A 44 -8.95 -16.76 -3.07
C SER A 44 -9.51 -17.96 -2.33
N ASN A 45 -9.77 -17.74 -1.04
CA ASN A 45 -10.43 -18.70 -0.16
C ASN A 45 -11.77 -18.09 0.29
N PRO A 46 -12.92 -18.72 0.04
CA PRO A 46 -14.24 -18.15 0.35
C PRO A 46 -14.40 -17.69 1.80
N GLY A 47 -13.95 -18.49 2.77
CA GLY A 47 -14.06 -18.13 4.20
C GLY A 47 -13.14 -16.94 4.56
N GLN A 48 -11.94 -16.89 4.00
CA GLN A 48 -11.04 -15.74 4.17
C GLN A 48 -11.61 -14.50 3.51
N ASP A 49 -12.18 -14.62 2.31
CA ASP A 49 -12.79 -13.52 1.57
C ASP A 49 -13.99 -12.94 2.33
N GLU A 50 -14.82 -13.80 2.94
CA GLU A 50 -15.94 -13.37 3.78
C GLU A 50 -15.45 -12.60 5.02
N ASN A 51 -14.42 -13.10 5.71
CA ASN A 51 -13.85 -12.42 6.85
C ASN A 51 -13.22 -11.08 6.47
N ILE A 52 -12.52 -11.00 5.34
CA ILE A 52 -11.98 -9.75 4.80
C ILE A 52 -13.09 -8.72 4.60
N LYS A 53 -14.19 -9.13 3.95
CA LYS A 53 -15.35 -8.26 3.72
C LYS A 53 -16.01 -7.83 5.02
N LYS A 54 -16.25 -8.76 5.94
CA LYS A 54 -16.85 -8.46 7.24
C LYS A 54 -16.04 -7.42 8.01
N VAL A 55 -14.76 -7.68 8.24
CA VAL A 55 -13.89 -6.76 8.99
C VAL A 55 -13.79 -5.40 8.28
N ALA A 56 -13.68 -5.38 6.96
CA ALA A 56 -13.58 -4.14 6.22
C ALA A 56 -14.89 -3.33 6.29
N ILE A 57 -16.03 -3.95 6.01
CA ILE A 57 -17.31 -3.24 5.84
C ILE A 57 -17.92 -2.88 7.20
N GLU A 58 -18.12 -3.87 8.06
CA GLU A 58 -18.71 -3.64 9.40
C GLU A 58 -17.77 -2.83 10.29
N GLY A 59 -16.46 -3.12 10.24
CA GLY A 59 -15.47 -2.39 11.00
C GLY A 59 -15.40 -0.90 10.60
N THR A 60 -15.45 -0.58 9.31
CA THR A 60 -15.50 0.81 8.84
C THR A 60 -16.79 1.49 9.26
N GLU A 61 -17.93 0.81 9.19
CA GLU A 61 -19.21 1.34 9.64
C GLU A 61 -19.18 1.69 11.14
N ASN A 62 -18.63 0.79 11.97
CA ASN A 62 -18.49 1.02 13.41
C ASN A 62 -17.56 2.20 13.72
N VAL A 63 -16.45 2.32 13.00
CA VAL A 63 -15.56 3.48 13.13
C VAL A 63 -16.31 4.77 12.81
N LEU A 64 -17.03 4.83 11.70
CA LEU A 64 -17.79 6.01 11.28
C LEU A 64 -18.90 6.37 12.28
N LYS A 65 -19.64 5.38 12.83
CA LYS A 65 -20.64 5.58 13.87
C LYS A 65 -20.06 6.07 15.20
N SER A 66 -18.81 5.73 15.47
CA SER A 66 -18.11 6.10 16.73
C SER A 66 -17.47 7.48 16.67
N MET A 67 -17.24 8.04 15.49
CA MET A 67 -16.62 9.35 15.30
C MET A 67 -17.63 10.47 15.56
N ASN A 68 -17.15 11.60 16.14
CA ASN A 68 -17.97 12.81 16.16
C ASN A 68 -18.07 13.45 14.75
N ASP A 69 -19.08 14.32 14.57
CA ASP A 69 -19.41 14.89 13.25
C ASP A 69 -18.34 15.84 12.70
N ASN A 70 -17.52 16.42 13.56
CA ASN A 70 -16.46 17.36 13.16
C ASN A 70 -15.12 16.67 12.92
N ALA A 71 -15.01 15.38 13.23
CA ALA A 71 -13.77 14.62 13.04
C ALA A 71 -13.48 14.37 11.57
N THR A 72 -12.19 14.30 11.25
CA THR A 72 -11.70 13.91 9.92
C THR A 72 -11.25 12.45 9.94
N ILE A 73 -11.73 11.64 8.99
CA ILE A 73 -11.20 10.29 8.77
C ILE A 73 -10.11 10.33 7.70
N VAL A 74 -8.96 9.75 8.01
CA VAL A 74 -7.85 9.48 7.07
C VAL A 74 -7.85 7.99 6.76
N PHE A 75 -8.08 7.63 5.52
CA PHE A 75 -8.27 6.23 5.13
C PHE A 75 -7.28 5.78 4.06
N PRO A 76 -6.42 4.79 4.34
CA PRO A 76 -5.59 4.15 3.34
C PRO A 76 -6.43 3.16 2.51
N SER A 77 -6.87 3.61 1.36
CA SER A 77 -7.35 2.77 0.28
C SER A 77 -6.15 2.20 -0.49
N THR A 78 -6.34 1.71 -1.68
CA THR A 78 -5.31 1.00 -2.43
C THR A 78 -5.40 1.27 -3.93
N HIS A 79 -4.27 1.25 -4.63
CA HIS A 79 -4.26 1.31 -6.09
C HIS A 79 -4.88 0.07 -6.73
N VAL A 80 -4.91 -1.08 -6.03
CA VAL A 80 -5.46 -2.32 -6.62
C VAL A 80 -6.97 -2.26 -6.87
N VAL A 81 -7.64 -1.16 -6.53
CA VAL A 81 -9.00 -0.87 -7.02
C VAL A 81 -9.09 -0.81 -8.56
N PHE A 82 -7.96 -0.77 -9.23
CA PHE A 82 -7.82 -0.79 -10.70
C PHE A 82 -7.28 -2.12 -11.25
N GLU A 83 -7.20 -3.18 -10.45
CA GLU A 83 -6.60 -4.47 -10.83
C GLU A 83 -7.26 -5.16 -12.04
N GLY A 84 -8.54 -4.86 -12.28
CA GLY A 84 -9.30 -5.40 -13.39
C GLY A 84 -9.14 -4.64 -14.71
N LEU A 85 -8.27 -3.64 -14.80
CA LEU A 85 -8.01 -2.95 -16.07
C LEU A 85 -7.40 -3.94 -17.09
N LYS A 86 -8.09 -4.12 -18.21
CA LYS A 86 -7.71 -5.11 -19.24
C LYS A 86 -6.51 -4.72 -20.10
N LYS A 87 -6.22 -3.42 -20.18
CA LYS A 87 -5.10 -2.88 -20.99
C LYS A 87 -4.16 -2.08 -20.11
N PRO A 88 -2.85 -2.08 -20.41
CA PRO A 88 -1.91 -1.20 -19.74
C PRO A 88 -2.37 0.26 -19.86
N LYS A 89 -2.35 0.97 -18.75
CA LYS A 89 -2.73 2.39 -18.71
C LYS A 89 -1.72 3.18 -17.90
N LYS A 90 -1.35 4.37 -18.38
CA LYS A 90 -0.44 5.27 -17.67
C LYS A 90 -1.20 6.46 -17.10
N ASN A 91 -0.70 6.98 -15.98
CA ASN A 91 -1.21 8.19 -15.33
C ASN A 91 -2.71 8.10 -14.99
N VAL A 92 -3.15 6.94 -14.46
CA VAL A 92 -4.51 6.74 -13.98
C VAL A 92 -4.76 7.71 -12.83
N ASP A 93 -5.71 8.61 -12.98
CA ASP A 93 -6.11 9.57 -11.95
C ASP A 93 -7.25 9.02 -11.06
N GLU A 94 -7.68 9.81 -10.10
CA GLU A 94 -8.70 9.44 -9.12
C GLU A 94 -10.11 9.33 -9.73
N ASN A 95 -10.34 9.90 -10.91
CA ASN A 95 -11.62 9.86 -11.62
C ASN A 95 -11.80 8.56 -12.44
N GLU A 96 -10.71 7.80 -12.63
CA GLU A 96 -10.78 6.52 -13.32
C GLU A 96 -11.76 5.57 -12.63
N LYS A 97 -12.61 4.92 -13.42
CA LYS A 97 -13.56 3.93 -12.90
C LYS A 97 -12.82 2.75 -12.28
N THR A 98 -13.16 2.46 -11.03
CA THR A 98 -12.62 1.29 -10.33
C THR A 98 -13.07 0.00 -11.03
N SER A 99 -12.16 -0.99 -11.07
CA SER A 99 -12.40 -2.31 -11.64
C SER A 99 -11.74 -3.35 -10.74
N THR A 100 -12.53 -4.01 -9.92
CA THR A 100 -12.06 -4.94 -8.88
C THR A 100 -12.59 -6.35 -9.12
N PHE A 101 -11.83 -7.37 -8.70
CA PHE A 101 -12.27 -8.77 -8.72
C PHE A 101 -11.88 -9.56 -7.46
N LEU A 102 -11.01 -9.02 -6.60
CA LEU A 102 -10.63 -9.63 -5.32
C LEU A 102 -11.48 -9.06 -4.17
N ALA A 103 -11.68 -9.86 -3.12
CA ALA A 103 -12.42 -9.45 -1.93
C ALA A 103 -11.81 -8.20 -1.27
N TYR A 104 -10.48 -8.12 -1.21
CA TYR A 104 -9.77 -6.97 -0.64
C TYR A 104 -10.04 -5.68 -1.40
N SER A 105 -9.79 -5.66 -2.69
CA SER A 105 -9.97 -4.46 -3.52
C SER A 105 -11.43 -4.01 -3.59
N SER A 106 -12.36 -4.96 -3.73
CA SER A 106 -13.80 -4.65 -3.73
C SER A 106 -14.27 -4.10 -2.38
N SER A 107 -13.78 -4.63 -1.26
CA SER A 107 -14.08 -4.09 0.07
C SER A 107 -13.53 -2.68 0.24
N LYS A 108 -12.35 -2.37 -0.30
CA LYS A 108 -11.80 -1.00 -0.26
C LYS A 108 -12.69 -0.01 -1.03
N VAL A 109 -13.26 -0.40 -2.18
CA VAL A 109 -14.23 0.43 -2.91
C VAL A 109 -15.50 0.65 -2.09
N VAL A 110 -16.00 -0.38 -1.41
CA VAL A 110 -17.16 -0.23 -0.49
C VAL A 110 -16.81 0.75 0.65
N ASN A 111 -15.63 0.63 1.25
CA ASN A 111 -15.18 1.54 2.31
C ASN A 111 -15.05 2.99 1.82
N GLU A 112 -14.49 3.22 0.61
CA GLU A 112 -14.47 4.57 0.02
C GLU A 112 -15.89 5.15 -0.05
N ASN A 113 -16.88 4.38 -0.53
CA ASN A 113 -18.27 4.82 -0.61
C ASN A 113 -18.92 5.04 0.77
N GLN A 114 -18.67 4.16 1.75
CA GLN A 114 -19.15 4.37 3.13
C GLN A 114 -18.64 5.70 3.71
N ILE A 115 -17.36 5.99 3.53
CA ILE A 115 -16.72 7.21 4.02
C ILE A 115 -17.27 8.44 3.31
N ILE A 116 -17.37 8.42 1.98
CA ILE A 116 -17.91 9.51 1.16
C ILE A 116 -19.34 9.86 1.57
N ASN A 117 -20.17 8.84 1.80
CA ASN A 117 -21.59 9.01 2.14
C ASN A 117 -21.84 9.22 3.65
N SER A 118 -20.82 9.20 4.50
CA SER A 118 -20.97 9.30 5.95
C SER A 118 -21.30 10.70 6.46
N GLY A 119 -21.11 11.72 5.64
CA GLY A 119 -21.19 13.13 6.05
C GLY A 119 -19.98 13.63 6.85
N LYS A 120 -19.01 12.77 7.18
CA LYS A 120 -17.78 13.15 7.89
C LYS A 120 -16.79 13.83 6.95
N LYS A 121 -15.86 14.61 7.51
CA LYS A 121 -14.69 15.09 6.77
C LYS A 121 -13.75 13.92 6.49
N TYR A 122 -13.16 13.86 5.29
CA TYR A 122 -12.29 12.74 4.93
C TYR A 122 -11.14 13.09 4.00
N ALA A 123 -10.09 12.29 4.10
CA ALA A 123 -9.04 12.17 3.11
C ALA A 123 -8.79 10.68 2.84
N ILE A 124 -9.06 10.23 1.62
CA ILE A 124 -8.88 8.84 1.19
C ILE A 124 -7.64 8.78 0.30
N PHE A 125 -6.72 7.86 0.61
CA PHE A 125 -5.49 7.70 -0.15
C PHE A 125 -5.46 6.33 -0.83
N ARG A 126 -5.50 6.29 -2.16
CA ARG A 126 -5.20 5.10 -2.95
C ARG A 126 -3.69 4.94 -3.02
N LEU A 127 -3.16 4.14 -2.08
CA LEU A 127 -1.72 3.93 -1.96
C LEU A 127 -1.19 3.14 -3.15
N GLY A 128 -0.08 3.59 -3.73
CA GLY A 128 0.80 2.73 -4.51
C GLY A 128 1.36 1.59 -3.66
N SER A 129 2.17 0.71 -4.23
CA SER A 129 2.85 -0.32 -3.44
C SER A 129 3.83 0.34 -2.47
N VAL A 130 3.54 0.21 -1.16
CA VAL A 130 4.32 0.83 -0.10
C VAL A 130 5.58 0.03 0.15
N TYR A 131 6.74 0.65 0.06
CA TYR A 131 8.04 0.03 0.26
C TYR A 131 8.88 0.81 1.27
N GLY A 132 9.88 0.13 1.85
CA GLY A 132 10.83 0.72 2.79
C GLY A 132 11.14 -0.22 3.95
N PHE A 133 12.24 0.04 4.63
CA PHE A 133 12.70 -0.78 5.75
C PHE A 133 11.81 -0.60 6.99
N SER A 134 11.53 -1.72 7.66
CA SER A 134 10.92 -1.75 8.99
C SER A 134 11.48 -2.94 9.77
N THR A 135 11.73 -2.77 11.06
CA THR A 135 12.28 -3.81 11.93
C THR A 135 11.24 -4.84 12.34
N ASP A 136 9.98 -4.43 12.47
CA ASP A 136 8.95 -5.25 13.13
C ASP A 136 7.98 -5.94 12.17
N THR A 137 7.39 -5.18 11.27
CA THR A 137 6.29 -5.68 10.41
C THR A 137 6.48 -5.26 8.96
N MET A 138 7.43 -5.90 8.29
CA MET A 138 7.72 -5.59 6.90
C MET A 138 7.08 -6.62 5.96
N ARG A 139 6.37 -6.12 4.95
CA ARG A 139 5.86 -6.98 3.87
C ARG A 139 6.97 -7.30 2.88
N MET A 140 7.56 -8.48 3.02
CA MET A 140 8.65 -8.92 2.13
C MET A 140 8.21 -9.17 0.68
N ASN A 141 6.94 -9.50 0.47
CA ASN A 141 6.39 -9.74 -0.86
C ASN A 141 6.06 -8.47 -1.67
N ILE A 142 6.34 -7.28 -1.13
CA ILE A 142 6.36 -6.06 -1.93
C ILE A 142 7.67 -6.03 -2.72
N MET A 143 7.56 -5.86 -4.04
CA MET A 143 8.65 -6.09 -4.98
C MET A 143 9.96 -5.32 -4.64
N PRO A 144 9.98 -4.01 -4.33
CA PRO A 144 11.23 -3.36 -3.95
C PRO A 144 11.87 -3.94 -2.68
N ASN A 145 11.04 -4.31 -1.68
CA ASN A 145 11.53 -4.91 -0.44
C ASN A 145 12.20 -6.27 -0.71
N LEU A 146 11.51 -7.13 -1.48
CA LEU A 146 12.04 -8.44 -1.83
C LEU A 146 13.30 -8.35 -2.68
N PHE A 147 13.30 -7.50 -3.71
CA PHE A 147 14.46 -7.34 -4.58
C PHE A 147 15.68 -6.84 -3.82
N SER A 148 15.48 -5.92 -2.89
CA SER A 148 16.55 -5.44 -1.99
C SER A 148 17.08 -6.56 -1.09
N LYS A 149 16.18 -7.41 -0.54
CA LYS A 149 16.60 -8.57 0.27
C LYS A 149 17.39 -9.57 -0.56
N ILE A 150 16.94 -9.93 -1.76
CA ILE A 150 17.66 -10.82 -2.68
C ILE A 150 19.02 -10.21 -3.03
N ALA A 151 19.07 -8.92 -3.34
CA ALA A 151 20.30 -8.22 -3.68
C ALA A 151 21.30 -8.22 -2.50
N SER A 152 20.84 -7.98 -1.27
CA SER A 152 21.71 -7.99 -0.08
C SER A 152 22.42 -9.34 0.16
N GLN A 153 21.95 -10.40 -0.46
CA GLN A 153 22.45 -11.78 -0.31
C GLN A 153 23.13 -12.31 -1.59
N ASN A 154 23.48 -11.46 -2.54
CA ASN A 154 24.06 -11.83 -3.84
C ASN A 154 23.20 -12.84 -4.60
N GLY A 155 21.89 -12.76 -4.45
CA GLY A 155 20.94 -13.73 -4.98
C GLY A 155 20.64 -13.54 -6.46
N THR A 156 19.52 -14.12 -6.92
CA THR A 156 19.07 -14.04 -8.30
C THR A 156 17.63 -13.53 -8.38
N ILE A 157 17.41 -12.45 -9.11
CA ILE A 157 16.07 -11.94 -9.45
C ILE A 157 15.67 -12.53 -10.81
N LYS A 158 14.50 -13.16 -10.87
CA LYS A 158 13.87 -13.58 -12.11
C LYS A 158 12.86 -12.54 -12.58
N LEU A 159 13.01 -12.04 -13.80
CA LEU A 159 12.10 -11.09 -14.44
C LEU A 159 11.17 -11.81 -15.39
N PHE A 160 9.95 -12.12 -14.93
CA PHE A 160 8.93 -12.75 -15.76
C PHE A 160 8.49 -11.80 -16.88
N GLY A 161 8.45 -12.30 -18.11
CA GLY A 161 8.14 -11.51 -19.30
C GLY A 161 9.07 -10.30 -19.47
N GLY A 162 10.36 -10.44 -19.12
CA GLY A 162 11.33 -9.36 -19.19
C GLY A 162 11.13 -8.21 -18.20
N GLY A 163 10.22 -8.35 -17.23
CA GLY A 163 10.00 -7.35 -16.18
C GLY A 163 9.32 -6.06 -16.65
N VAL A 164 8.53 -6.11 -17.73
CA VAL A 164 7.89 -4.93 -18.36
C VAL A 164 6.67 -4.38 -17.59
N GLN A 165 6.24 -5.05 -16.52
CA GLN A 165 5.05 -4.69 -15.76
C GLN A 165 5.21 -3.32 -15.08
N PHE A 166 4.23 -2.44 -15.27
CA PHE A 166 4.17 -1.15 -14.59
C PHE A 166 3.85 -1.28 -13.11
N LYS A 167 4.48 -0.45 -12.31
CA LYS A 167 4.29 -0.33 -10.86
C LYS A 167 4.25 1.13 -10.45
N SER A 168 3.33 1.44 -9.54
CA SER A 168 3.30 2.71 -8.82
C SER A 168 3.72 2.45 -7.39
N LEU A 169 4.77 3.10 -6.95
CA LEU A 169 5.46 2.84 -5.69
C LEU A 169 5.42 4.08 -4.79
N VAL A 170 5.44 3.89 -3.48
CA VAL A 170 5.52 4.98 -2.51
C VAL A 170 6.39 4.59 -1.31
N PRO A 171 7.34 5.44 -0.88
CA PRO A 171 8.12 5.21 0.33
C PRO A 171 7.24 5.20 1.59
N LEU A 172 7.44 4.22 2.49
CA LEU A 172 6.70 4.09 3.75
C LEU A 172 6.73 5.39 4.59
N ILE A 173 7.89 6.01 4.68
CA ILE A 173 8.05 7.25 5.46
C ILE A 173 7.23 8.40 4.85
N ASP A 174 7.15 8.48 3.52
CA ASP A 174 6.34 9.52 2.86
C ASP A 174 4.84 9.25 3.03
N VAL A 175 4.40 8.00 3.16
CA VAL A 175 3.01 7.69 3.56
C VAL A 175 2.72 8.25 4.94
N ALA A 176 3.59 7.99 5.92
CA ALA A 176 3.43 8.51 7.29
C ALA A 176 3.45 10.05 7.33
N ARG A 177 4.34 10.68 6.55
CA ARG A 177 4.42 12.14 6.40
C ARG A 177 3.16 12.71 5.76
N CYS A 178 2.60 12.04 4.74
CA CYS A 178 1.36 12.47 4.11
C CYS A 178 0.19 12.43 5.09
N PHE A 179 0.06 11.37 5.88
CA PHE A 179 -0.99 11.27 6.89
C PHE A 179 -0.88 12.37 7.96
N LYS A 180 0.34 12.67 8.41
CA LYS A 180 0.59 13.80 9.30
C LYS A 180 0.25 15.14 8.64
N PHE A 181 0.59 15.31 7.35
CA PHE A 181 0.30 16.52 6.61
C PHE A 181 -1.20 16.82 6.50
N VAL A 182 -2.06 15.79 6.46
CA VAL A 182 -3.53 15.97 6.51
C VAL A 182 -3.95 16.63 7.83
N GLU A 183 -3.33 16.27 8.94
CA GLU A 183 -3.66 16.86 10.26
C GLU A 183 -3.26 18.34 10.35
N GLU A 184 -2.18 18.72 9.68
CA GLU A 184 -1.56 20.05 9.76
C GLU A 184 -2.06 21.00 8.66
N SER A 185 -2.57 20.46 7.56
CA SER A 185 -2.97 21.21 6.37
C SER A 185 -4.49 21.37 6.28
N LYS A 186 -4.94 22.59 5.95
CA LYS A 186 -6.35 22.86 5.62
C LYS A 186 -6.67 22.60 4.14
N LYS A 187 -5.74 22.05 3.36
CA LYS A 187 -5.85 21.91 1.92
C LYS A 187 -6.56 20.62 1.47
N PHE A 188 -6.78 19.69 2.39
CA PHE A 188 -7.55 18.47 2.12
C PHE A 188 -9.04 18.73 2.33
N ASN A 189 -9.76 18.83 1.23
CA ASN A 189 -11.21 19.01 1.21
C ASN A 189 -11.85 17.73 0.66
N ASN A 190 -12.38 16.90 1.55
CA ASN A 190 -13.16 15.70 1.22
C ASN A 190 -12.82 15.10 -0.16
N GLY A 191 -11.72 14.36 -0.25
CA GLY A 191 -11.22 13.88 -1.54
C GLY A 191 -10.54 12.52 -1.47
N ILE A 192 -10.52 11.88 -2.65
CA ILE A 192 -9.66 10.73 -2.93
C ILE A 192 -8.38 11.28 -3.58
N TYR A 193 -7.22 10.74 -3.19
CA TYR A 193 -5.89 11.10 -3.67
C TYR A 193 -5.09 9.85 -3.98
N ASN A 194 -4.44 9.79 -5.12
CA ASN A 194 -3.45 8.76 -5.38
C ASN A 194 -2.14 9.11 -4.65
N LEU A 195 -1.75 8.29 -3.69
CA LEU A 195 -0.50 8.46 -2.96
C LEU A 195 0.54 7.51 -3.52
N THR A 196 1.24 7.97 -4.52
CA THR A 196 2.37 7.31 -5.18
C THR A 196 3.44 8.34 -5.52
N LYS A 197 4.71 7.92 -5.50
CA LYS A 197 5.83 8.77 -5.89
C LYS A 197 6.42 8.34 -7.23
N GLU A 198 6.85 7.09 -7.32
CA GLU A 198 7.50 6.56 -8.50
C GLU A 198 6.54 5.71 -9.35
N ASN A 199 6.58 5.97 -10.65
CA ASN A 199 6.01 5.11 -11.67
C ASN A 199 7.16 4.45 -12.44
N THR A 200 7.27 3.14 -12.34
CA THR A 200 8.42 2.38 -12.82
C THR A 200 8.00 1.01 -13.37
N THR A 201 8.94 0.22 -13.83
CA THR A 201 8.76 -1.18 -14.22
C THR A 201 9.48 -2.11 -13.24
N VAL A 202 9.10 -3.38 -13.24
CA VAL A 202 9.78 -4.41 -12.43
C VAL A 202 11.27 -4.50 -12.80
N LYS A 203 11.60 -4.38 -14.11
CA LYS A 203 12.97 -4.40 -14.61
C LYS A 203 13.80 -3.22 -14.09
N GLU A 204 13.24 -2.00 -14.13
CA GLU A 204 13.94 -0.81 -13.64
C GLU A 204 14.31 -0.94 -12.16
N VAL A 205 13.43 -1.48 -11.31
CA VAL A 205 13.73 -1.72 -9.89
C VAL A 205 14.85 -2.76 -9.73
N ALA A 206 14.82 -3.85 -10.52
CA ALA A 206 15.89 -4.85 -10.48
C ALA A 206 17.24 -4.26 -10.91
N LEU A 207 17.25 -3.37 -11.91
CA LEU A 207 18.46 -2.68 -12.37
C LEU A 207 19.01 -1.70 -11.32
N ILE A 208 18.15 -1.02 -10.55
CA ILE A 208 18.59 -0.21 -9.40
C ILE A 208 19.29 -1.12 -8.37
N CYS A 209 18.67 -2.25 -8.00
CA CYS A 209 19.31 -3.20 -7.09
C CYS A 209 20.67 -3.72 -7.63
N LYS A 210 20.76 -4.01 -8.93
CA LYS A 210 22.01 -4.45 -9.59
C LYS A 210 23.08 -3.37 -9.60
N LYS A 211 22.70 -2.10 -9.78
CA LYS A 211 23.62 -0.96 -9.70
C LYS A 211 24.25 -0.82 -8.30
N ILE A 212 23.44 -1.03 -7.26
CA ILE A 212 23.88 -0.93 -5.86
C ILE A 212 24.71 -2.16 -5.44
N ASN A 213 24.26 -3.36 -5.84
CA ASN A 213 25.03 -4.59 -5.61
C ASN A 213 25.34 -5.31 -6.94
N PRO A 214 26.56 -5.13 -7.49
CA PRO A 214 26.97 -5.76 -8.75
C PRO A 214 27.01 -7.29 -8.75
N GLU A 215 27.04 -7.95 -7.59
CA GLU A 215 27.01 -9.43 -7.47
C GLU A 215 25.59 -10.00 -7.68
N LEU A 216 24.54 -9.18 -7.60
CA LEU A 216 23.17 -9.59 -7.89
C LEU A 216 23.07 -10.16 -9.31
N LYS A 217 22.43 -11.31 -9.47
CA LYS A 217 22.13 -11.89 -10.78
C LYS A 217 20.71 -11.53 -11.21
N ILE A 218 20.52 -11.18 -12.48
CA ILE A 218 19.21 -10.94 -13.09
C ILE A 218 19.04 -11.92 -14.25
N ILE A 219 17.94 -12.66 -14.26
CA ILE A 219 17.57 -13.59 -15.32
C ILE A 219 16.22 -13.14 -15.88
N GLU A 220 16.17 -12.84 -17.16
CA GLU A 220 14.92 -12.57 -17.88
C GLU A 220 14.32 -13.89 -18.39
N THR A 221 13.00 -14.03 -18.23
CA THR A 221 12.26 -15.18 -18.74
C THR A 221 11.23 -14.73 -19.76
N ASN A 222 10.85 -15.62 -20.66
CA ASN A 222 9.85 -15.34 -21.70
C ASN A 222 8.42 -15.73 -21.28
N ASP A 223 8.19 -15.92 -19.98
CA ASP A 223 6.86 -16.26 -19.48
C ASP A 223 5.84 -15.17 -19.85
N GLU A 224 4.65 -15.62 -20.19
CA GLU A 224 3.55 -14.70 -20.45
C GLU A 224 3.15 -13.99 -19.16
N VAL A 225 3.06 -12.66 -19.24
CA VAL A 225 2.58 -11.83 -18.13
C VAL A 225 1.15 -11.40 -18.40
N PRO A 226 0.17 -11.93 -17.64
CA PRO A 226 -1.25 -11.73 -17.93
C PRO A 226 -1.70 -10.29 -17.73
N ASN A 227 -1.00 -9.49 -16.93
CA ASN A 227 -1.30 -8.09 -16.69
C ASN A 227 -0.02 -7.24 -16.67
N LYS A 228 0.09 -6.34 -17.65
CA LYS A 228 1.21 -5.39 -17.73
C LYS A 228 1.07 -4.21 -16.75
N GLY A 229 -0.05 -4.15 -16.00
CA GLY A 229 -0.26 -3.16 -14.96
C GLY A 229 -0.63 -1.77 -15.48
N TYR A 230 -0.52 -0.83 -14.58
CA TYR A 230 -0.83 0.59 -14.81
C TYR A 230 0.05 1.45 -13.93
N THR A 231 0.10 2.76 -14.25
CA THR A 231 0.72 3.77 -13.38
C THR A 231 -0.32 4.79 -12.95
N LEU A 232 -0.14 5.35 -11.75
CA LEU A 232 -1.02 6.34 -11.16
C LEU A 232 -0.50 7.76 -11.41
N SER A 233 -1.42 8.72 -11.56
CA SER A 233 -1.12 10.14 -11.44
C SER A 233 -1.22 10.56 -9.98
N ASN A 234 -0.22 11.25 -9.47
CA ASN A 234 -0.22 11.85 -8.13
C ASN A 234 -0.43 13.39 -8.17
N LYS A 235 -0.81 13.91 -9.32
CA LYS A 235 -0.93 15.36 -9.52
C LYS A 235 -1.84 16.03 -8.50
N LYS A 236 -3.02 15.46 -8.25
CA LYS A 236 -3.99 15.98 -7.29
C LYS A 236 -3.43 16.07 -5.86
N LEU A 237 -2.60 15.11 -5.45
CA LEU A 237 -1.91 15.16 -4.16
C LEU A 237 -0.85 16.27 -4.14
N LEU A 238 -0.04 16.40 -5.19
CA LEU A 238 0.98 17.44 -5.28
C LEU A 238 0.35 18.84 -5.29
N ASP A 239 -0.80 19.01 -5.90
CA ASP A 239 -1.54 20.30 -5.93
C ASP A 239 -1.97 20.74 -4.51
N THR A 240 -1.97 19.84 -3.49
CA THR A 240 -2.16 20.21 -2.07
C THR A 240 -0.92 20.85 -1.45
N GLY A 241 0.23 20.80 -2.13
CA GLY A 241 1.53 21.25 -1.62
C GLY A 241 2.25 20.17 -0.79
N PHE A 242 1.81 18.90 -0.86
CA PHE A 242 2.57 17.79 -0.28
C PHE A 242 3.84 17.53 -1.10
N GLU A 243 4.95 17.34 -0.42
CA GLU A 243 6.25 17.07 -1.01
C GLU A 243 6.82 15.74 -0.52
N PHE A 244 7.23 14.90 -1.47
CA PHE A 244 7.97 13.66 -1.18
C PHE A 244 9.43 14.00 -0.87
N VAL A 245 10.03 13.31 0.10
CA VAL A 245 11.44 13.50 0.48
C VAL A 245 12.31 12.29 0.22
N ASN A 246 11.73 11.09 0.18
CA ASN A 246 12.47 9.86 -0.07
C ASN A 246 12.38 9.47 -1.54
N ASN A 247 13.34 8.74 -2.07
CA ASN A 247 13.32 8.21 -3.43
C ASN A 247 13.65 6.71 -3.43
N LEU A 248 13.31 6.04 -4.54
CA LEU A 248 13.41 4.59 -4.66
C LEU A 248 14.86 4.09 -4.50
N GLU A 249 15.82 4.76 -5.11
CA GLU A 249 17.23 4.34 -5.11
C GLU A 249 17.82 4.39 -3.69
N THR A 250 17.62 5.50 -2.96
CA THR A 250 18.12 5.64 -1.59
C THR A 250 17.45 4.68 -0.61
N CYS A 251 16.15 4.40 -0.77
CA CYS A 251 15.46 3.41 0.05
C CYS A 251 15.94 1.98 -0.23
N ILE A 252 16.21 1.64 -1.50
CA ILE A 252 16.77 0.33 -1.87
C ILE A 252 18.18 0.17 -1.30
N GLU A 253 19.02 1.20 -1.41
CA GLU A 253 20.37 1.19 -0.84
C GLU A 253 20.35 0.99 0.67
N GLU A 254 19.47 1.71 1.39
CA GLU A 254 19.27 1.52 2.82
C GLU A 254 18.87 0.07 3.16
N MET A 255 17.92 -0.50 2.42
CA MET A 255 17.45 -1.87 2.65
C MET A 255 18.56 -2.89 2.38
N ILE A 256 19.28 -2.77 1.26
CA ILE A 256 20.39 -3.67 0.92
C ILE A 256 21.46 -3.60 2.01
N THR A 257 21.86 -2.40 2.43
CA THR A 257 22.87 -2.19 3.48
C THR A 257 22.44 -2.85 4.79
N LYS A 258 21.23 -2.57 5.26
CA LYS A 258 20.72 -3.14 6.53
C LYS A 258 20.67 -4.66 6.50
N TRP A 259 20.22 -5.26 5.43
CA TRP A 259 20.12 -6.71 5.32
C TRP A 259 21.43 -7.43 5.01
N SER A 260 22.44 -6.75 4.53
CA SER A 260 23.79 -7.34 4.32
C SER A 260 24.45 -7.78 5.63
N TYR A 261 24.02 -7.24 6.76
CA TYR A 261 24.51 -7.64 8.10
C TYR A 261 23.70 -8.79 8.73
N GLU A 262 22.56 -9.16 8.16
CA GLU A 262 21.76 -10.28 8.66
C GLU A 262 22.33 -11.61 8.14
N LYS A 263 22.36 -12.63 9.00
CA LYS A 263 22.67 -13.99 8.56
C LYS A 263 21.54 -14.49 7.64
N PHE A 264 21.92 -14.93 6.47
CA PHE A 264 21.00 -15.47 5.48
C PHE A 264 20.49 -16.84 5.92
N ASP A 265 19.17 -17.01 5.97
CA ASP A 265 18.56 -18.33 6.05
C ASP A 265 18.49 -18.93 4.63
N LYS A 266 19.37 -19.90 4.35
CA LYS A 266 19.46 -20.58 3.05
C LYS A 266 18.17 -21.33 2.65
N ASN A 267 17.27 -21.55 3.60
CA ASN A 267 15.98 -22.22 3.36
C ASN A 267 14.87 -21.25 2.89
N LEU A 268 15.12 -19.96 2.88
CA LEU A 268 14.23 -18.99 2.27
C LEU A 268 14.40 -18.99 0.74
N GLU A 269 13.99 -20.07 0.10
CA GLU A 269 13.67 -20.03 -1.33
C GLU A 269 12.42 -19.13 -1.49
N TYR A 270 12.64 -17.90 -1.88
CA TYR A 270 11.57 -17.00 -2.29
C TYR A 270 11.00 -17.45 -3.63
N THR A 271 10.17 -18.49 -3.60
CA THR A 271 9.35 -18.87 -4.75
C THR A 271 8.29 -17.81 -4.92
N PHE A 272 8.55 -16.87 -5.80
CA PHE A 272 7.67 -15.77 -6.13
C PHE A 272 6.50 -16.27 -6.98
N LYS A 273 5.42 -16.75 -6.34
CA LYS A 273 4.14 -17.01 -7.03
C LYS A 273 3.22 -15.79 -7.11
N GLY A 274 3.58 -14.67 -6.52
CA GLY A 274 2.66 -13.56 -6.25
C GLY A 274 2.92 -12.21 -6.92
N VAL A 275 3.94 -12.06 -7.77
CA VAL A 275 4.14 -10.84 -8.58
C VAL A 275 3.94 -11.18 -10.05
N ARG A 276 2.78 -11.62 -10.35
CA ARG A 276 2.32 -11.77 -11.72
C ARG A 276 1.53 -10.56 -12.18
#